data_f19fb4457729b02ae7480779f610b44e
#
_entry.id   f19fb4457729b02ae7480779f610b44e
#
_cell.length_a   1.000
_cell.length_b   1.000
_cell.length_c   1.000
_cell.angle_alpha   90.00
_cell.angle_beta   90.00
_cell.angle_gamma   90.00
#
_symmetry.space_group_name_H-M   'P 1'
#
loop_
_entity.id
_entity.type
_entity.pdbx_description
1 polymer ?
#
loop_
_entity_poly.entity_id
_entity_poly.type
_entity_poly.pdbx_seq_one_letter_code
_entity_poly.pdbx_strand_id
1 'polypeptide(L)'
;MRTLFLSSSGLNEENTKLFWKYIGKEPINAKAIMVPSAAVGNDGAREGIIVCMERLMNMGIPIDNILIYNLAFLLSNGYKRTYSSYIRDIPIQFRLMNVQELTRYDMIVFCGGDARTLLSEVNRTGFSKPLKQAIENGLVYLGISAGSMIAAGNFADGLGYLENPLIPHGEKGSPYGALPKNDLIELADGQTVLIRGECQEII
;
A
#
# COMPACT_ATOMS: atom_id res chain seq x y z
N MET A 1 -10.84 -13.32 -1.72
CA MET A 1 -9.70 -13.82 -0.90
C MET A 1 -8.64 -12.72 -0.89
N ARG A 2 -8.30 -12.22 0.28
CA ARG A 2 -7.30 -11.15 0.45
C ARG A 2 -5.92 -11.59 -0.05
N THR A 3 -5.21 -10.67 -0.70
CA THR A 3 -3.84 -10.86 -1.16
C THR A 3 -3.02 -9.61 -0.89
N LEU A 4 -1.96 -9.73 -0.08
CA LEU A 4 -1.07 -8.64 0.25
C LEU A 4 0.39 -9.06 0.02
N PHE A 5 1.17 -8.13 -0.52
CA PHE A 5 2.61 -8.20 -0.64
C PHE A 5 3.21 -7.09 0.25
N LEU A 6 3.92 -7.47 1.29
CA LEU A 6 4.59 -6.54 2.20
C LEU A 6 6.09 -6.62 1.93
N SER A 7 6.58 -5.74 1.07
CA SER A 7 7.97 -5.78 0.60
C SER A 7 8.88 -4.83 1.39
N SER A 8 10.15 -5.15 1.43
CA SER A 8 11.19 -4.26 1.94
C SER A 8 11.37 -3.04 1.03
N SER A 9 11.87 -3.23 -0.17
CA SER A 9 12.23 -2.16 -1.12
C SER A 9 11.44 -2.18 -2.43
N GLY A 10 10.40 -3.03 -2.54
CA GLY A 10 9.65 -3.35 -3.75
C GLY A 10 9.81 -4.82 -4.14
N LEU A 11 9.14 -5.25 -5.19
CA LEU A 11 9.18 -6.63 -5.66
C LEU A 11 10.44 -6.89 -6.49
N ASN A 12 11.11 -8.02 -6.26
CA ASN A 12 12.11 -8.56 -7.17
C ASN A 12 11.42 -9.20 -8.40
N GLU A 13 12.22 -9.73 -9.35
CA GLU A 13 11.67 -10.30 -10.59
C GLU A 13 10.73 -11.49 -10.35
N GLU A 14 11.08 -12.41 -9.44
CA GLU A 14 10.28 -13.59 -9.13
C GLU A 14 8.98 -13.20 -8.44
N ASN A 15 9.06 -12.32 -7.44
CA ASN A 15 7.90 -11.81 -6.72
C ASN A 15 6.98 -10.97 -7.64
N THR A 16 7.53 -10.28 -8.64
CA THR A 16 6.77 -9.56 -9.67
C THR A 16 5.97 -10.55 -10.54
N LYS A 17 6.56 -11.67 -10.96
CA LYS A 17 5.84 -12.72 -11.70
C LYS A 17 4.68 -13.29 -10.89
N LEU A 18 4.94 -13.55 -9.59
CA LEU A 18 3.91 -14.06 -8.67
C LEU A 18 2.81 -13.02 -8.43
N PHE A 19 3.17 -11.75 -8.31
CA PHE A 19 2.24 -10.64 -8.17
C PHE A 19 1.26 -10.58 -9.35
N TRP A 20 1.76 -10.62 -10.59
CA TRP A 20 0.94 -10.62 -11.80
C TRP A 20 0.04 -11.85 -11.91
N LYS A 21 0.53 -13.01 -11.48
CA LYS A 21 -0.28 -14.22 -11.39
C LYS A 21 -1.52 -14.02 -10.50
N TYR A 22 -1.39 -13.28 -9.39
CA TYR A 22 -2.51 -13.03 -8.47
C TYR A 22 -3.41 -11.86 -8.90
N ILE A 23 -2.87 -10.89 -9.62
CA ILE A 23 -3.67 -9.86 -10.30
C ILE A 23 -4.55 -10.51 -11.38
N GLY A 24 -4.05 -11.53 -12.08
CA GLY A 24 -4.81 -12.24 -13.09
C GLY A 24 -5.09 -11.44 -14.37
N LYS A 25 -4.28 -10.40 -14.62
CA LYS A 25 -4.36 -9.53 -15.80
C LYS A 25 -2.97 -9.28 -16.38
N GLU A 26 -2.93 -9.02 -17.67
CA GLU A 26 -1.72 -8.48 -18.30
C GLU A 26 -1.43 -7.07 -17.76
N PRO A 27 -0.18 -6.74 -17.48
CA PRO A 27 0.22 -5.46 -16.88
C PRO A 27 -0.33 -4.23 -17.60
N ILE A 28 -0.36 -4.27 -18.93
CA ILE A 28 -0.85 -3.17 -19.80
C ILE A 28 -2.35 -2.83 -19.54
N ASN A 29 -3.12 -3.80 -19.04
CA ASN A 29 -4.55 -3.66 -18.76
C ASN A 29 -4.85 -3.43 -17.26
N ALA A 30 -3.83 -3.49 -16.42
CA ALA A 30 -3.98 -3.33 -14.98
C ALA A 30 -4.12 -1.85 -14.60
N LYS A 31 -4.89 -1.59 -13.54
CA LYS A 31 -5.09 -0.26 -12.96
C LYS A 31 -4.58 -0.24 -11.52
N ALA A 32 -3.76 0.75 -11.21
CA ALA A 32 -3.14 0.91 -9.90
C ALA A 32 -3.57 2.20 -9.21
N ILE A 33 -3.73 2.15 -7.89
CA ILE A 33 -3.75 3.33 -7.02
C ILE A 33 -2.37 3.41 -6.37
N MET A 34 -1.67 4.52 -6.52
CA MET A 34 -0.41 4.80 -5.84
C MET A 34 -0.63 5.79 -4.70
N VAL A 35 -0.31 5.38 -3.47
CA VAL A 35 -0.47 6.17 -2.24
C VAL A 35 0.90 6.65 -1.76
N PRO A 36 1.32 7.90 -2.08
CA PRO A 36 2.63 8.42 -1.72
C PRO A 36 2.66 9.16 -0.38
N SER A 37 1.66 8.99 0.48
CA SER A 37 1.46 9.82 1.67
C SER A 37 2.55 9.69 2.73
N ALA A 38 3.34 8.60 2.72
CA ALA A 38 4.53 8.43 3.56
C ALA A 38 5.66 9.42 3.20
N ALA A 39 5.61 9.98 2.00
CA ALA A 39 6.66 10.82 1.42
C ALA A 39 6.41 12.33 1.61
N VAL A 40 5.29 12.72 2.21
CA VAL A 40 4.91 14.13 2.36
C VAL A 40 5.71 14.77 3.47
N GLY A 41 6.39 15.89 3.15
CA GLY A 41 7.14 16.71 4.12
C GLY A 41 8.60 16.34 4.30
N ASN A 42 9.13 15.40 3.53
CA ASN A 42 10.55 15.03 3.56
C ASN A 42 11.16 15.20 2.16
N ASP A 43 12.27 15.94 2.03
CA ASP A 43 12.88 16.25 0.73
C ASP A 43 13.36 14.99 -0.02
N GLY A 44 13.93 14.01 0.67
CA GLY A 44 14.30 12.72 0.05
C GLY A 44 13.10 11.84 -0.33
N ALA A 45 11.94 12.14 0.18
CA ALA A 45 10.73 11.38 -0.10
C ALA A 45 10.07 11.74 -1.44
N ARG A 46 10.33 12.92 -1.99
CA ARG A 46 9.90 13.30 -3.35
C ARG A 46 10.51 12.39 -4.40
N GLU A 47 11.80 12.08 -4.24
CA GLU A 47 12.50 11.11 -5.08
C GLU A 47 11.90 9.72 -4.96
N GLY A 48 11.50 9.30 -3.75
CA GLY A 48 10.79 8.05 -3.50
C GLY A 48 9.45 7.93 -4.23
N ILE A 49 8.73 9.06 -4.43
CA ILE A 49 7.49 9.06 -5.23
C ILE A 49 7.82 8.75 -6.70
N ILE A 50 8.85 9.39 -7.26
CA ILE A 50 9.28 9.18 -8.64
C ILE A 50 9.73 7.73 -8.83
N VAL A 51 10.56 7.22 -7.92
CA VAL A 51 11.03 5.82 -7.95
C VAL A 51 9.86 4.83 -7.86
N CYS A 52 8.86 5.10 -7.03
CA CYS A 52 7.66 4.25 -6.92
C CYS A 52 6.87 4.25 -8.25
N MET A 53 6.71 5.42 -8.87
CA MET A 53 6.05 5.55 -10.18
C MET A 53 6.80 4.80 -11.27
N GLU A 54 8.12 4.99 -11.37
CA GLU A 54 8.98 4.30 -12.33
C GLU A 54 8.92 2.78 -12.16
N ARG A 55 8.90 2.29 -10.92
CA ARG A 55 8.75 0.86 -10.65
C ARG A 55 7.44 0.30 -11.17
N LEU A 56 6.32 0.99 -10.95
CA LEU A 56 5.03 0.56 -11.49
C LEU A 56 5.02 0.55 -13.03
N MET A 57 5.62 1.55 -13.66
CA MET A 57 5.77 1.59 -15.12
C MET A 57 6.70 0.46 -15.61
N ASN A 58 7.80 0.18 -14.92
CA ASN A 58 8.71 -0.93 -15.23
C ASN A 58 8.07 -2.30 -15.03
N MET A 59 7.06 -2.41 -14.15
CA MET A 59 6.22 -3.60 -14.05
C MET A 59 5.23 -3.74 -15.22
N GLY A 60 5.20 -2.78 -16.15
CA GLY A 60 4.39 -2.79 -17.38
C GLY A 60 3.05 -2.05 -17.27
N ILE A 61 2.80 -1.31 -16.20
CA ILE A 61 1.54 -0.54 -16.03
C ILE A 61 1.67 0.79 -16.78
N PRO A 62 0.76 1.12 -17.71
CA PRO A 62 0.74 2.43 -18.35
C PRO A 62 0.53 3.56 -17.35
N ILE A 63 1.19 4.70 -17.55
CA ILE A 63 1.06 5.85 -16.65
C ILE A 63 -0.41 6.30 -16.50
N ASP A 64 -1.20 6.24 -17.55
CA ASP A 64 -2.61 6.61 -17.57
C ASP A 64 -3.49 5.67 -16.72
N ASN A 65 -2.98 4.49 -16.38
CA ASN A 65 -3.63 3.52 -15.52
C ASN A 65 -3.22 3.66 -14.04
N ILE A 66 -2.39 4.65 -13.68
CA ILE A 66 -1.90 4.88 -12.32
C ILE A 66 -2.57 6.13 -11.74
N LEU A 67 -3.45 5.96 -10.77
CA LEU A 67 -4.01 7.06 -10.00
C LEU A 67 -3.08 7.40 -8.84
N ILE A 68 -2.53 8.61 -8.80
CA ILE A 68 -1.85 9.13 -7.61
C ILE A 68 -2.92 9.59 -6.61
N TYR A 69 -2.97 8.92 -5.45
CA TYR A 69 -3.96 9.17 -4.41
C TYR A 69 -3.27 9.52 -3.08
N ASN A 70 -2.99 10.81 -2.90
CA ASN A 70 -2.31 11.29 -1.70
C ASN A 70 -3.30 11.60 -0.59
N LEU A 71 -3.29 10.80 0.48
CA LEU A 71 -4.19 10.96 1.62
C LEU A 71 -4.04 12.32 2.33
N ALA A 72 -2.86 12.95 2.26
CA ALA A 72 -2.63 14.27 2.84
C ALA A 72 -3.49 15.36 2.19
N PHE A 73 -3.95 15.15 0.95
CA PHE A 73 -4.82 16.11 0.24
C PHE A 73 -6.30 15.91 0.54
N LEU A 74 -6.67 14.83 1.22
CA LEU A 74 -8.07 14.56 1.50
C LEU A 74 -8.62 15.52 2.55
N LEU A 75 -9.76 16.12 2.24
CA LEU A 75 -10.45 16.98 3.17
C LEU A 75 -10.95 16.20 4.39
N SER A 76 -10.72 16.74 5.57
CA SER A 76 -11.27 16.18 6.81
C SER A 76 -12.80 16.21 6.79
N ASN A 77 -13.44 15.31 7.53
CA ASN A 77 -14.92 15.30 7.64
C ASN A 77 -15.48 16.59 8.26
N GLY A 78 -14.72 17.28 9.11
CA GLY A 78 -15.09 18.59 9.64
C GLY A 78 -15.12 19.65 8.54
N TYR A 79 -14.08 19.69 7.72
CA TYR A 79 -13.97 20.64 6.61
C TYR A 79 -15.09 20.44 5.58
N LYS A 80 -15.41 19.21 5.23
CA LYS A 80 -16.54 18.88 4.34
C LYS A 80 -17.86 19.41 4.85
N ARG A 81 -18.15 19.31 6.15
CA ARG A 81 -19.39 19.83 6.74
C ARG A 81 -19.48 21.35 6.68
N THR A 82 -18.36 22.03 6.87
CA THR A 82 -18.30 23.51 6.86
C THR A 82 -18.43 24.09 5.44
N TYR A 83 -17.85 23.39 4.44
CA TYR A 83 -17.73 23.92 3.07
C TYR A 83 -18.55 23.16 2.03
N SER A 84 -19.39 22.21 2.41
CA SER A 84 -20.21 21.41 1.49
C SER A 84 -21.14 22.25 0.61
N SER A 85 -21.53 23.45 1.05
CA SER A 85 -22.33 24.39 0.25
C SER A 85 -21.57 25.01 -0.92
N TYR A 86 -20.24 25.00 -0.89
CA TYR A 86 -19.37 25.59 -1.92
C TYR A 86 -18.78 24.57 -2.88
N ILE A 87 -18.68 23.30 -2.48
CA ILE A 87 -18.02 22.25 -3.24
C ILE A 87 -19.04 21.15 -3.53
N ARG A 88 -19.71 21.25 -4.69
CA ARG A 88 -20.72 20.25 -5.11
C ARG A 88 -20.09 18.95 -5.57
N ASP A 89 -19.01 19.03 -6.38
CA ASP A 89 -18.31 17.87 -6.94
C ASP A 89 -16.82 17.91 -6.55
N ILE A 90 -16.47 17.21 -5.49
CA ILE A 90 -15.08 17.11 -5.05
C ILE A 90 -14.38 16.01 -5.91
N PRO A 91 -13.32 16.36 -6.67
CA PRO A 91 -12.57 15.37 -7.42
C PRO A 91 -12.05 14.25 -6.50
N ILE A 92 -11.93 13.04 -7.06
CA ILE A 92 -11.57 11.83 -6.31
C ILE A 92 -10.25 11.97 -5.54
N GLN A 93 -9.32 12.78 -6.04
CA GLN A 93 -8.02 13.05 -5.42
C GLN A 93 -8.11 13.81 -4.09
N PHE A 94 -9.25 14.46 -3.79
CA PHE A 94 -9.45 15.31 -2.61
C PHE A 94 -10.52 14.79 -1.65
N ARG A 95 -11.12 13.65 -1.95
CA ARG A 95 -12.13 13.01 -1.09
C ARG A 95 -11.84 11.55 -0.85
N LEU A 96 -12.39 11.02 0.23
CA LEU A 96 -12.27 9.61 0.53
C LEU A 96 -12.97 8.76 -0.54
N MET A 97 -12.24 7.79 -1.11
CA MET A 97 -12.80 6.78 -1.99
C MET A 97 -13.64 5.78 -1.20
N ASN A 98 -14.78 5.41 -1.74
CA ASN A 98 -15.57 4.31 -1.21
C ASN A 98 -15.09 2.96 -1.76
N VAL A 99 -15.66 1.86 -1.24
CA VAL A 99 -15.26 0.50 -1.62
C VAL A 99 -15.46 0.23 -3.11
N GLN A 100 -16.59 0.67 -3.69
CA GLN A 100 -16.89 0.46 -5.10
C GLN A 100 -15.91 1.22 -6.02
N GLU A 101 -15.43 2.37 -5.58
CA GLU A 101 -14.42 3.12 -6.33
C GLU A 101 -13.04 2.45 -6.24
N LEU A 102 -12.65 1.98 -5.05
CA LEU A 102 -11.40 1.26 -4.85
C LEU A 102 -11.35 -0.04 -5.66
N THR A 103 -12.44 -0.81 -5.70
CA THR A 103 -12.52 -2.08 -6.43
C THR A 103 -12.59 -1.95 -7.96
N ARG A 104 -12.58 -0.73 -8.49
CA ARG A 104 -12.35 -0.50 -9.94
C ARG A 104 -10.88 -0.62 -10.34
N TYR A 105 -10.00 -0.67 -9.35
CA TYR A 105 -8.57 -0.88 -9.52
C TYR A 105 -8.20 -2.31 -9.16
N ASP A 106 -7.11 -2.80 -9.72
CA ASP A 106 -6.61 -4.14 -9.50
C ASP A 106 -5.68 -4.21 -8.30
N MET A 107 -4.98 -3.11 -8.04
CA MET A 107 -4.03 -3.00 -6.95
C MET A 107 -4.02 -1.62 -6.31
N ILE A 108 -3.57 -1.59 -5.05
CA ILE A 108 -3.19 -0.38 -4.34
C ILE A 108 -1.77 -0.52 -3.81
N VAL A 109 -0.93 0.49 -4.07
CA VAL A 109 0.48 0.50 -3.72
C VAL A 109 0.76 1.62 -2.73
N PHE A 110 1.19 1.27 -1.54
CA PHE A 110 1.64 2.23 -0.54
C PHE A 110 3.15 2.39 -0.65
N CYS A 111 3.59 3.58 -1.02
CA CYS A 111 5.01 3.89 -1.20
C CYS A 111 5.76 3.93 0.14
N GLY A 112 7.09 3.81 0.06
CA GLY A 112 7.99 4.01 1.18
C GLY A 112 8.04 5.46 1.68
N GLY A 113 8.71 5.67 2.81
CA GLY A 113 8.87 6.94 3.49
C GLY A 113 8.66 6.80 5.00
N ASP A 114 8.08 7.80 5.67
CA ASP A 114 7.80 7.75 7.09
C ASP A 114 6.49 7.02 7.40
N ALA A 115 6.61 5.88 8.11
CA ALA A 115 5.46 5.02 8.43
C ALA A 115 4.47 5.67 9.40
N ARG A 116 4.93 6.54 10.31
CA ARG A 116 4.05 7.25 11.28
C ARG A 116 3.23 8.32 10.57
N THR A 117 3.85 9.06 9.66
CA THR A 117 3.17 10.03 8.81
C THR A 117 2.10 9.33 7.97
N LEU A 118 2.43 8.21 7.33
CA LEU A 118 1.48 7.42 6.55
C LEU A 118 0.30 6.96 7.39
N LEU A 119 0.57 6.36 8.55
CA LEU A 119 -0.48 5.86 9.45
C LEU A 119 -1.37 6.99 9.98
N SER A 120 -0.76 8.13 10.34
CA SER A 120 -1.52 9.32 10.75
C SER A 120 -2.51 9.77 9.68
N GLU A 121 -2.12 9.77 8.40
CA GLU A 121 -3.01 10.14 7.30
C GLU A 121 -4.09 9.08 7.03
N VAL A 122 -3.77 7.80 7.13
CA VAL A 122 -4.74 6.70 7.03
C VAL A 122 -5.82 6.84 8.12
N ASN A 123 -5.41 7.12 9.36
CA ASN A 123 -6.32 7.24 10.50
C ASN A 123 -7.12 8.57 10.45
N ARG A 124 -6.46 9.70 10.16
CA ARG A 124 -7.11 11.01 10.03
C ARG A 124 -8.22 11.01 8.99
N THR A 125 -8.02 10.33 7.88
CA THR A 125 -8.97 10.29 6.77
C THR A 125 -10.05 9.22 6.95
N GLY A 126 -9.81 8.24 7.84
CA GLY A 126 -10.65 7.05 7.99
C GLY A 126 -10.51 6.06 6.82
N PHE A 127 -9.41 6.16 6.05
CA PHE A 127 -9.19 5.33 4.87
C PHE A 127 -9.03 3.84 5.18
N SER A 128 -8.61 3.48 6.40
CA SER A 128 -8.45 2.09 6.84
C SER A 128 -9.71 1.25 6.58
N LYS A 129 -10.90 1.79 6.86
CA LYS A 129 -12.16 1.04 6.73
C LYS A 129 -12.51 0.66 5.29
N PRO A 130 -12.63 1.59 4.32
CA PRO A 130 -12.90 1.24 2.93
C PRO A 130 -11.76 0.44 2.29
N LEU A 131 -10.50 0.69 2.67
CA LEU A 131 -9.34 -0.07 2.20
C LEU A 131 -9.45 -1.55 2.58
N LYS A 132 -9.67 -1.86 3.87
CA LYS A 132 -9.82 -3.25 4.34
C LYS A 132 -10.94 -3.96 3.60
N GLN A 133 -12.09 -3.33 3.44
CA GLN A 133 -13.21 -3.91 2.69
C GLN A 133 -12.86 -4.15 1.21
N ALA A 134 -12.13 -3.23 0.58
CA ALA A 134 -11.72 -3.41 -0.81
C ALA A 134 -10.71 -4.56 -0.98
N ILE A 135 -9.77 -4.72 -0.04
CA ILE A 135 -8.81 -5.84 -0.04
C ILE A 135 -9.55 -7.19 0.12
N GLU A 136 -10.51 -7.29 1.03
CA GLU A 136 -11.34 -8.50 1.15
C GLU A 136 -12.16 -8.78 -0.12
N ASN A 137 -12.50 -7.75 -0.88
CA ASN A 137 -13.19 -7.85 -2.17
C ASN A 137 -12.24 -8.07 -3.37
N GLY A 138 -10.94 -8.30 -3.12
CA GLY A 138 -9.99 -8.71 -4.15
C GLY A 138 -9.03 -7.63 -4.64
N LEU A 139 -9.07 -6.40 -4.11
CA LEU A 139 -8.04 -5.40 -4.36
C LEU A 139 -6.70 -5.92 -3.80
N VAL A 140 -5.68 -6.07 -4.65
CA VAL A 140 -4.37 -6.52 -4.20
C VAL A 140 -3.60 -5.37 -3.55
N TYR A 141 -3.07 -5.62 -2.35
CA TYR A 141 -2.27 -4.64 -1.62
C TYR A 141 -0.77 -4.88 -1.86
N LEU A 142 -0.04 -3.85 -2.22
CA LEU A 142 1.42 -3.83 -2.22
C LEU A 142 1.91 -2.74 -1.27
N GLY A 143 2.50 -3.14 -0.16
CA GLY A 143 3.23 -2.26 0.75
C GLY A 143 4.72 -2.24 0.39
N ILE A 144 5.33 -1.07 0.38
CA ILE A 144 6.77 -0.88 0.22
C ILE A 144 7.28 -0.17 1.46
N SER A 145 8.22 -0.78 2.20
CA SER A 145 8.83 -0.20 3.40
C SER A 145 7.76 0.29 4.40
N ALA A 146 7.53 1.59 4.52
CA ALA A 146 6.48 2.19 5.36
C ALA A 146 5.09 1.58 5.13
N GLY A 147 4.73 1.32 3.86
CA GLY A 147 3.48 0.66 3.49
C GLY A 147 3.37 -0.76 4.05
N SER A 148 4.48 -1.49 4.14
CA SER A 148 4.53 -2.81 4.78
C SER A 148 4.37 -2.71 6.29
N MET A 149 5.04 -1.75 6.93
CA MET A 149 5.00 -1.56 8.38
C MET A 149 3.60 -1.22 8.90
N ILE A 150 2.82 -0.39 8.20
CA ILE A 150 1.46 -0.06 8.64
C ILE A 150 0.48 -1.23 8.50
N ALA A 151 0.80 -2.22 7.65
CA ALA A 151 0.00 -3.43 7.49
C ALA A 151 0.38 -4.54 8.49
N ALA A 152 1.58 -4.45 9.06
CA ALA A 152 2.15 -5.37 10.04
C ALA A 152 1.88 -4.92 11.49
N GLY A 153 2.36 -5.70 12.45
CA GLY A 153 2.19 -5.49 13.90
C GLY A 153 3.01 -4.36 14.52
N ASN A 154 3.58 -3.47 13.71
CA ASN A 154 4.41 -2.34 14.16
C ASN A 154 3.62 -1.29 14.96
N PHE A 155 2.32 -1.17 14.73
CA PHE A 155 1.46 -0.14 15.30
C PHE A 155 0.14 -0.75 15.76
N ALA A 156 -0.28 -0.43 16.99
CA ALA A 156 -1.53 -0.92 17.56
C ALA A 156 -2.78 -0.47 16.78
N ASP A 157 -2.70 0.68 16.12
CA ASP A 157 -3.75 1.29 15.29
C ASP A 157 -3.49 1.13 13.77
N GLY A 158 -2.58 0.21 13.41
CA GLY A 158 -2.26 -0.17 12.04
C GLY A 158 -3.36 -0.94 11.32
N LEU A 159 -3.05 -1.44 10.14
CA LEU A 159 -4.03 -2.22 9.38
C LEU A 159 -4.24 -3.64 9.94
N GLY A 160 -3.25 -4.20 10.67
CA GLY A 160 -3.41 -5.47 11.40
C GLY A 160 -3.62 -6.69 10.51
N TYR A 161 -2.97 -6.76 9.36
CA TYR A 161 -2.97 -7.94 8.48
C TYR A 161 -1.91 -8.97 8.85
N LEU A 162 -0.90 -8.55 9.58
CA LEU A 162 0.18 -9.36 10.10
C LEU A 162 0.35 -9.03 11.59
N GLU A 163 0.44 -10.05 12.44
CA GLU A 163 0.65 -9.85 13.89
C GLU A 163 2.10 -9.49 14.21
N ASN A 164 3.05 -10.06 13.44
CA ASN A 164 4.47 -9.81 13.61
C ASN A 164 4.82 -8.35 13.27
N PRO A 165 5.65 -7.68 14.07
CA PRO A 165 6.33 -6.46 13.64
C PRO A 165 7.27 -6.74 12.47
N LEU A 166 7.41 -5.77 11.55
CA LEU A 166 8.23 -5.89 10.35
C LEU A 166 9.22 -4.74 10.27
N ILE A 167 10.50 -5.06 10.06
CA ILE A 167 11.56 -4.09 9.78
C ILE A 167 12.01 -4.29 8.33
N PRO A 168 11.77 -3.31 7.44
CA PRO A 168 12.33 -3.32 6.09
C PRO A 168 13.82 -2.92 6.11
N HIS A 169 14.51 -3.18 5.01
CA HIS A 169 15.93 -2.81 4.78
C HIS A 169 16.90 -3.47 5.76
N GLY A 170 16.57 -4.68 6.22
CA GLY A 170 17.45 -5.46 7.07
C GLY A 170 18.68 -5.99 6.31
N GLU A 171 19.81 -6.13 7.00
CA GLU A 171 21.06 -6.56 6.37
C GLU A 171 21.02 -8.03 5.91
N LYS A 172 20.43 -8.91 6.73
CA LYS A 172 20.42 -10.36 6.47
C LYS A 172 19.07 -10.88 6.01
N GLY A 173 18.01 -10.24 6.46
CA GLY A 173 16.64 -10.71 6.28
C GLY A 173 16.31 -11.94 7.14
N SER A 174 15.03 -12.21 7.28
CA SER A 174 14.51 -13.42 7.91
C SER A 174 14.54 -14.60 6.91
N PRO A 175 14.59 -15.86 7.40
CA PRO A 175 14.56 -17.03 6.52
C PRO A 175 13.30 -17.06 5.64
N TYR A 176 13.46 -17.52 4.41
CA TYR A 176 12.33 -17.75 3.50
C TYR A 176 11.40 -18.85 4.01
N GLY A 177 10.12 -18.76 3.66
CA GLY A 177 9.09 -19.72 4.03
C GLY A 177 8.18 -19.22 5.15
N ALA A 178 7.75 -20.15 6.01
CA ALA A 178 6.78 -19.84 7.07
C ALA A 178 7.28 -18.77 8.05
N LEU A 179 6.37 -17.89 8.47
CA LEU A 179 6.72 -16.82 9.40
C LEU A 179 7.13 -17.35 10.78
N PRO A 180 8.09 -16.71 11.44
CA PRO A 180 8.37 -17.00 12.84
C PRO A 180 7.15 -16.66 13.70
N LYS A 181 6.88 -17.49 14.73
CA LYS A 181 5.76 -17.22 15.64
C LYS A 181 6.12 -16.06 16.57
N ASN A 182 5.31 -14.98 16.51
CA ASN A 182 5.39 -13.81 17.41
C ASN A 182 6.75 -13.09 17.43
N ASP A 183 7.62 -13.34 16.46
CA ASP A 183 8.93 -12.72 16.38
C ASP A 183 8.94 -11.57 15.37
N LEU A 184 9.91 -10.68 15.54
CA LEU A 184 10.20 -9.63 14.58
C LEU A 184 10.60 -10.25 13.23
N ILE A 185 10.00 -9.74 12.15
CA ILE A 185 10.40 -10.07 10.79
C ILE A 185 11.32 -8.96 10.27
N GLU A 186 12.54 -9.33 9.96
CA GLU A 186 13.49 -8.48 9.27
C GLU A 186 13.47 -8.84 7.78
N LEU A 187 13.16 -7.90 6.91
CA LEU A 187 13.20 -8.12 5.46
C LEU A 187 14.42 -7.46 4.84
N ALA A 188 15.30 -8.26 4.26
CA ALA A 188 16.31 -7.72 3.35
C ALA A 188 15.68 -7.18 2.07
N ASP A 189 16.41 -6.31 1.35
CA ASP A 189 15.93 -5.81 0.06
C ASP A 189 15.72 -6.97 -0.93
N GLY A 190 14.55 -6.96 -1.56
CA GLY A 190 14.08 -8.05 -2.42
C GLY A 190 13.19 -9.09 -1.72
N GLN A 191 13.19 -9.16 -0.39
CA GLN A 191 12.27 -10.02 0.35
C GLN A 191 10.89 -9.37 0.50
N THR A 192 9.88 -10.23 0.58
CA THR A 192 8.47 -9.84 0.71
C THR A 192 7.74 -10.83 1.61
N VAL A 193 6.89 -10.35 2.53
CA VAL A 193 5.88 -11.20 3.16
C VAL A 193 4.67 -11.26 2.24
N LEU A 194 4.34 -12.45 1.78
CA LEU A 194 3.10 -12.74 1.06
C LEU A 194 2.02 -13.17 2.05
N ILE A 195 0.88 -12.50 2.01
CA ILE A 195 -0.33 -12.89 2.74
C ILE A 195 -1.40 -13.25 1.73
N ARG A 196 -1.88 -14.50 1.77
CA ARG A 196 -2.95 -14.97 0.88
C ARG A 196 -3.99 -15.76 1.65
N GLY A 197 -5.15 -15.15 1.90
CA GLY A 197 -6.12 -15.71 2.85
C GLY A 197 -5.48 -15.85 4.24
N GLU A 198 -5.39 -17.07 4.74
CA GLU A 198 -4.74 -17.38 6.03
C GLU A 198 -3.26 -17.80 5.89
N CYS A 199 -2.77 -18.02 4.66
CA CYS A 199 -1.36 -18.35 4.44
C CYS A 199 -0.50 -17.10 4.50
N GLN A 200 0.63 -17.20 5.21
CA GLN A 200 1.60 -16.14 5.38
C GLN A 200 3.01 -16.72 5.27
N GLU A 201 3.82 -16.18 4.39
CA GLU A 201 5.18 -16.66 4.14
C GLU A 201 6.12 -15.55 3.67
N ILE A 202 7.42 -15.72 3.89
CA ILE A 202 8.48 -14.86 3.34
C ILE A 202 8.93 -15.47 2.01
N ILE A 203 8.86 -14.66 0.96
CA ILE A 203 9.23 -15.01 -0.42
C ILE A 203 10.30 -14.08 -0.96
#